data_4dd8a018a7ed7a7dde2f173aae56a3c9
#
_entry.id   4dd8a018a7ed7a7dde2f173aae56a3c9
#
_cell.length_a   1.000
_cell.length_b   1.000
_cell.length_c   1.000
_cell.angle_alpha   90.00
_cell.angle_beta   90.00
_cell.angle_gamma   90.00
#
_symmetry.space_group_name_H-M   'P 1'
#
loop_
_entity.id
_entity.type
_entity.pdbx_description
1 polymer ?
#
loop_
_entity_poly.entity_id
_entity_poly.type
_entity_poly.pdbx_seq_one_letter_code
_entity_poly.pdbx_strand_id
1 'polypeptide(L)'
;MRRVRIMRLKRMLWLVLGAVMALNLVVSFAAYAQKPQPKVVRVGRYESAFHRTDKFGRRSGYGYEYQQRIATYTGWKYEYVEGSWSELLEKLMAGEIDLLSDVSYTEERAKKILYSSEPMGSEDYHVFIAPGNATVRPDDFTTFNGKTVGVNKNSIQEQLFVKWAEKNDVHPKVLELSAKTPKLLDMLAKGEIDMLVTLDTYGRSANIIPVVKVGYAESFFGINKNRPDLKRDLDAAMNRLFEGNRNFNQQMTDKFHKASSVNQFLTTEENNWLSHHGVIRVGYRKDFLPYCDEDETSKKLTGALADYLSFAEKVEKNANPHFVARAYDTTGDAMLALAKGEVDCVFPVNFSTYDGEQRGLIITDPFVSTEMYAVVRTSDHQGFSRDQMMKVAILEGNPGYETFIKDHFPNWIMSYYKDRPSVYKAVEAGEADCGLVSNYRISRESPSLAKFKLSPLTTGEVMNLSFAVRKDDDCLYSILNKINRLVPAASLNS
;
A
#
# COMPACT_ATOMS: atom_id res chain seq x y z
N MET A 1 61.44 -52.38 16.77
CA MET A 1 60.32 -51.81 17.56
C MET A 1 59.90 -50.36 17.16
N ARG A 2 60.80 -49.44 16.87
CA ARG A 2 60.47 -48.05 16.54
C ARG A 2 59.59 -47.83 15.25
N ARG A 3 59.84 -48.61 14.16
CA ARG A 3 59.03 -48.50 12.90
C ARG A 3 57.58 -48.96 13.06
N VAL A 4 57.29 -49.97 13.85
CA VAL A 4 55.90 -50.45 14.07
C VAL A 4 55.08 -49.42 14.90
N ARG A 5 55.71 -48.71 15.82
CA ARG A 5 55.11 -47.72 16.66
C ARG A 5 54.71 -46.45 15.79
N ILE A 6 55.55 -46.08 14.86
CA ILE A 6 55.28 -44.92 13.91
C ILE A 6 54.15 -45.27 12.95
N MET A 7 54.06 -46.50 12.44
CA MET A 7 52.97 -46.93 11.58
C MET A 7 51.62 -46.99 12.32
N ARG A 8 51.59 -47.41 13.58
CA ARG A 8 50.39 -47.41 14.41
C ARG A 8 49.91 -45.94 14.71
N LEU A 9 50.87 -45.06 14.97
CA LEU A 9 50.52 -43.61 15.20
C LEU A 9 49.96 -42.96 13.94
N LYS A 10 50.54 -43.23 12.75
CA LYS A 10 50.02 -42.72 11.48
C LYS A 10 48.63 -43.28 11.17
N ARG A 11 48.39 -44.59 11.40
CA ARG A 11 47.04 -45.17 11.23
C ARG A 11 46.01 -44.54 12.18
N MET A 12 46.39 -44.32 13.43
CA MET A 12 45.51 -43.66 14.40
C MET A 12 45.19 -42.19 14.00
N LEU A 13 46.21 -41.49 13.50
CA LEU A 13 46.04 -40.11 13.01
C LEU A 13 45.07 -40.03 11.80
N TRP A 14 45.19 -40.98 10.86
CA TRP A 14 44.28 -41.07 9.72
C TRP A 14 42.85 -41.45 10.11
N LEU A 15 42.68 -42.31 11.12
CA LEU A 15 41.35 -42.64 11.66
C LEU A 15 40.70 -41.48 12.39
N VAL A 16 41.48 -40.70 13.14
CA VAL A 16 40.98 -39.47 13.81
C VAL A 16 40.64 -38.40 12.79
N LEU A 17 41.48 -38.18 11.76
CA LEU A 17 41.14 -37.22 10.67
C LEU A 17 39.89 -37.64 9.90
N GLY A 18 39.75 -38.91 9.61
CA GLY A 18 38.56 -39.48 8.95
C GLY A 18 37.29 -39.32 9.81
N ALA A 19 37.38 -39.53 11.11
CA ALA A 19 36.27 -39.33 12.04
C ALA A 19 35.88 -37.86 12.16
N VAL A 20 36.84 -36.92 12.20
CA VAL A 20 36.59 -35.49 12.23
C VAL A 20 35.98 -35.00 10.90
N MET A 21 36.44 -35.52 9.75
CA MET A 21 35.82 -35.21 8.45
C MET A 21 34.39 -35.76 8.34
N ALA A 22 34.14 -36.98 8.81
CA ALA A 22 32.81 -37.59 8.83
C ALA A 22 31.87 -36.83 9.78
N LEU A 23 32.35 -36.37 10.94
CA LEU A 23 31.58 -35.56 11.88
C LEU A 23 31.22 -34.18 11.29
N ASN A 24 32.15 -33.54 10.60
CA ASN A 24 31.89 -32.26 9.90
C ASN A 24 30.89 -32.42 8.73
N LEU A 25 30.95 -33.53 8.00
CA LEU A 25 29.96 -33.86 6.97
C LEU A 25 28.57 -34.09 7.56
N VAL A 26 28.45 -34.83 8.67
CA VAL A 26 27.17 -35.07 9.35
C VAL A 26 26.60 -33.77 9.93
N VAL A 27 27.43 -32.93 10.53
CA VAL A 27 27.00 -31.61 11.05
C VAL A 27 26.58 -30.68 9.90
N SER A 28 27.30 -30.71 8.77
CA SER A 28 26.92 -29.93 7.58
C SER A 28 25.62 -30.44 6.95
N PHE A 29 25.40 -31.75 6.88
CA PHE A 29 24.14 -32.34 6.43
C PHE A 29 22.97 -32.05 7.37
N ALA A 30 23.19 -32.09 8.69
CA ALA A 30 22.16 -31.77 9.68
C ALA A 30 21.77 -30.27 9.62
N ALA A 31 22.73 -29.37 9.38
CA ALA A 31 22.48 -27.96 9.19
C ALA A 31 21.73 -27.67 7.86
N TYR A 32 21.94 -28.49 6.82
CA TYR A 32 21.23 -28.36 5.53
C TYR A 32 19.83 -29.00 5.55
N ALA A 33 19.53 -29.88 6.50
CA ALA A 33 18.27 -30.62 6.56
C ALA A 33 17.16 -29.94 7.39
N GLN A 34 17.45 -28.89 8.13
CA GLN A 34 16.40 -28.09 8.77
C GLN A 34 15.89 -27.04 7.79
N LYS A 35 14.99 -27.47 6.88
CA LYS A 35 14.07 -26.49 6.24
C LYS A 35 13.39 -25.73 7.37
N PRO A 36 13.45 -24.40 7.39
CA PRO A 36 12.75 -23.62 8.40
C PRO A 36 11.29 -24.09 8.41
N GLN A 37 10.79 -24.45 9.59
CA GLN A 37 9.39 -24.84 9.74
C GLN A 37 8.53 -23.68 9.22
N PRO A 38 7.54 -23.96 8.37
CA PRO A 38 6.70 -22.91 7.84
C PRO A 38 6.01 -22.17 8.99
N LYS A 39 6.08 -20.85 8.98
CA LYS A 39 5.43 -20.00 9.97
C LYS A 39 3.92 -20.20 9.87
N VAL A 40 3.29 -20.61 10.96
CA VAL A 40 1.83 -20.73 11.04
C VAL A 40 1.22 -19.37 11.37
N VAL A 41 0.22 -18.96 10.60
CA VAL A 41 -0.50 -17.68 10.75
C VAL A 41 -1.99 -17.96 10.93
N ARG A 42 -2.54 -17.53 12.06
CA ARG A 42 -3.98 -17.65 12.35
C ARG A 42 -4.73 -16.54 11.63
N VAL A 43 -5.57 -16.90 10.67
CA VAL A 43 -6.24 -15.96 9.78
C VAL A 43 -7.73 -15.95 10.03
N GLY A 44 -8.29 -14.76 10.27
CA GLY A 44 -9.73 -14.60 10.36
C GLY A 44 -10.39 -14.84 9.00
N ARG A 45 -11.47 -15.63 9.00
CA ARG A 45 -12.26 -15.95 7.83
C ARG A 45 -13.76 -15.75 8.10
N TYR A 46 -14.39 -14.96 7.26
CA TYR A 46 -15.84 -14.73 7.27
C TYR A 46 -16.41 -15.01 5.88
N GLU A 47 -17.60 -15.58 5.82
CA GLU A 47 -18.26 -15.86 4.56
C GLU A 47 -18.73 -14.54 3.91
N SER A 48 -18.25 -14.25 2.72
CA SER A 48 -18.53 -13.02 1.99
C SER A 48 -18.17 -13.15 0.49
N ALA A 49 -18.26 -12.05 -0.27
CA ALA A 49 -17.72 -12.00 -1.62
C ALA A 49 -16.18 -12.20 -1.66
N PHE A 50 -15.49 -11.84 -0.58
CA PHE A 50 -14.02 -11.97 -0.43
C PHE A 50 -13.60 -13.41 -0.07
N HIS A 51 -14.46 -14.16 0.63
CA HIS A 51 -14.17 -15.50 1.12
C HIS A 51 -15.39 -16.38 0.93
N ARG A 52 -15.34 -17.28 -0.01
CA ARG A 52 -16.42 -18.22 -0.37
C ARG A 52 -15.98 -19.64 -0.12
N THR A 53 -16.94 -20.49 0.26
CA THR A 53 -16.78 -21.94 0.31
C THR A 53 -17.88 -22.58 -0.53
N ASP A 54 -17.49 -23.45 -1.45
CA ASP A 54 -18.46 -24.20 -2.23
C ASP A 54 -19.02 -25.40 -1.44
N LYS A 55 -20.02 -26.07 -2.01
CA LYS A 55 -20.65 -27.25 -1.40
C LYS A 55 -19.68 -28.42 -1.15
N PHE A 56 -18.49 -28.41 -1.71
CA PHE A 56 -17.44 -29.41 -1.51
C PHE A 56 -16.38 -28.97 -0.51
N GLY A 57 -16.54 -27.84 0.14
CA GLY A 57 -15.59 -27.26 1.09
C GLY A 57 -14.39 -26.57 0.45
N ARG A 58 -14.40 -26.33 -0.88
CA ARG A 58 -13.29 -25.62 -1.55
C ARG A 58 -13.44 -24.12 -1.33
N ARG A 59 -12.34 -23.51 -0.88
CA ARG A 59 -12.27 -22.07 -0.62
C ARG A 59 -11.89 -21.29 -1.88
N SER A 60 -12.47 -20.11 -2.03
CA SER A 60 -12.23 -19.18 -3.12
C SER A 60 -12.56 -17.76 -2.67
N GLY A 61 -12.39 -16.79 -3.54
CA GLY A 61 -12.69 -15.37 -3.29
C GLY A 61 -11.45 -14.50 -3.29
N TYR A 62 -11.68 -13.20 -3.35
CA TYR A 62 -10.64 -12.17 -3.44
C TYR A 62 -9.60 -12.32 -2.32
N GLY A 63 -10.03 -12.27 -1.06
CA GLY A 63 -9.14 -12.36 0.09
C GLY A 63 -8.39 -13.69 0.17
N TYR A 64 -9.08 -14.81 -0.15
CA TYR A 64 -8.45 -16.12 -0.18
C TYR A 64 -7.33 -16.20 -1.23
N GLU A 65 -7.58 -15.77 -2.47
CA GLU A 65 -6.55 -15.82 -3.52
C GLU A 65 -5.38 -14.88 -3.21
N TYR A 66 -5.67 -13.72 -2.65
CA TYR A 66 -4.63 -12.80 -2.23
C TYR A 66 -3.73 -13.43 -1.16
N GLN A 67 -4.32 -14.05 -0.13
CA GLN A 67 -3.60 -14.79 0.90
C GLN A 67 -2.74 -15.91 0.29
N GLN A 68 -3.25 -16.67 -0.68
CA GLN A 68 -2.48 -17.72 -1.36
C GLN A 68 -1.29 -17.14 -2.13
N ARG A 69 -1.44 -15.97 -2.75
CA ARG A 69 -0.32 -15.28 -3.40
C ARG A 69 0.74 -14.85 -2.40
N ILE A 70 0.35 -14.27 -1.28
CA ILE A 70 1.28 -13.93 -0.19
C ILE A 70 2.01 -15.18 0.31
N ALA A 71 1.32 -16.30 0.49
CA ALA A 71 1.92 -17.56 0.93
C ALA A 71 3.01 -18.08 -0.02
N THR A 72 2.91 -17.80 -1.33
CA THR A 72 3.95 -18.21 -2.29
C THR A 72 5.30 -17.48 -2.06
N TYR A 73 5.26 -16.28 -1.51
CA TYR A 73 6.46 -15.48 -1.21
C TYR A 73 6.97 -15.69 0.22
N THR A 74 6.05 -15.89 1.18
CA THR A 74 6.39 -15.99 2.60
C THR A 74 6.60 -17.41 3.10
N GLY A 75 6.05 -18.39 2.40
CA GLY A 75 6.00 -19.79 2.87
C GLY A 75 5.06 -20.01 4.05
N TRP A 76 4.16 -19.06 4.34
CA TRP A 76 3.22 -19.18 5.45
C TRP A 76 2.24 -20.33 5.28
N LYS A 77 1.84 -20.93 6.41
CA LYS A 77 0.70 -21.83 6.51
C LYS A 77 -0.42 -21.16 7.28
N TYR A 78 -1.61 -21.14 6.70
CA TYR A 78 -2.77 -20.50 7.31
C TYR A 78 -3.60 -21.49 8.12
N GLU A 79 -3.92 -21.07 9.35
CA GLU A 79 -4.96 -21.68 10.19
C GLU A 79 -6.14 -20.71 10.22
N TYR A 80 -7.27 -21.13 9.66
CA TYR A 80 -8.45 -20.27 9.54
C TYR A 80 -9.33 -20.34 10.76
N VAL A 81 -9.67 -19.15 11.31
CA VAL A 81 -10.60 -18.96 12.41
C VAL A 81 -11.87 -18.35 11.84
N GLU A 82 -12.99 -19.08 11.97
CA GLU A 82 -14.29 -18.66 11.42
C GLU A 82 -15.01 -17.71 12.38
N GLY A 83 -15.76 -16.74 11.84
CA GLY A 83 -16.57 -15.80 12.61
C GLY A 83 -17.30 -14.81 11.71
N SER A 84 -18.04 -13.87 12.31
CA SER A 84 -18.47 -12.66 11.63
C SER A 84 -17.27 -11.70 11.50
N TRP A 85 -17.36 -10.75 10.56
CA TRP A 85 -16.27 -9.77 10.38
C TRP A 85 -15.97 -8.99 11.68
N SER A 86 -17.03 -8.56 12.39
CA SER A 86 -16.88 -7.82 13.65
C SER A 86 -16.21 -8.64 14.75
N GLU A 87 -16.60 -9.91 14.94
CA GLU A 87 -15.97 -10.83 15.90
C GLU A 87 -14.50 -11.07 15.56
N LEU A 88 -14.17 -11.22 14.26
CA LEU A 88 -12.79 -11.44 13.83
C LEU A 88 -11.93 -10.19 14.00
N LEU A 89 -12.49 -8.99 13.79
CA LEU A 89 -11.79 -7.74 14.08
C LEU A 89 -11.50 -7.61 15.58
N GLU A 90 -12.47 -7.95 16.45
CA GLU A 90 -12.26 -7.97 17.90
C GLU A 90 -11.17 -8.98 18.30
N LYS A 91 -11.18 -10.19 17.72
CA LYS A 91 -10.14 -11.20 17.93
C LYS A 91 -8.75 -10.75 17.44
N LEU A 92 -8.68 -10.01 16.34
CA LEU A 92 -7.42 -9.44 15.85
C LEU A 92 -6.87 -8.40 16.84
N MET A 93 -7.74 -7.49 17.33
CA MET A 93 -7.38 -6.48 18.32
C MET A 93 -6.98 -7.08 19.67
N ALA A 94 -7.57 -8.23 20.05
CA ALA A 94 -7.23 -8.99 21.26
C ALA A 94 -5.97 -9.85 21.09
N GLY A 95 -5.47 -10.04 19.85
CA GLY A 95 -4.31 -10.89 19.57
C GLY A 95 -4.62 -12.40 19.49
N GLU A 96 -5.90 -12.77 19.43
CA GLU A 96 -6.33 -14.15 19.27
C GLU A 96 -6.13 -14.70 17.87
N ILE A 97 -6.15 -13.83 16.84
CA ILE A 97 -5.74 -14.13 15.47
C ILE A 97 -4.60 -13.21 15.05
N ASP A 98 -3.87 -13.58 14.02
CA ASP A 98 -2.66 -12.91 13.57
C ASP A 98 -2.90 -12.01 12.37
N LEU A 99 -3.85 -12.36 11.50
CA LEU A 99 -4.12 -11.68 10.23
C LEU A 99 -5.62 -11.66 9.95
N LEU A 100 -6.08 -10.53 9.41
CA LEU A 100 -7.43 -10.38 8.87
C LEU A 100 -7.33 -9.61 7.55
N SER A 101 -7.92 -10.13 6.48
CA SER A 101 -8.04 -9.43 5.20
C SER A 101 -9.19 -8.43 5.26
N ASP A 102 -9.13 -7.43 4.38
CA ASP A 102 -10.25 -6.54 4.16
C ASP A 102 -10.57 -5.64 5.38
N VAL A 103 -9.54 -4.98 5.88
CA VAL A 103 -9.66 -4.07 7.01
C VAL A 103 -9.40 -2.65 6.54
N SER A 104 -10.44 -1.83 6.49
CA SER A 104 -10.30 -0.41 6.20
C SER A 104 -9.55 0.30 7.32
N TYR A 105 -8.73 1.28 6.95
CA TYR A 105 -7.99 2.09 7.92
C TYR A 105 -8.94 2.97 8.76
N THR A 106 -8.72 2.98 10.07
CA THR A 106 -9.21 4.03 10.97
C THR A 106 -8.15 4.31 12.03
N GLU A 107 -8.06 5.56 12.50
CA GLU A 107 -7.13 5.95 13.58
C GLU A 107 -7.32 5.13 14.84
N GLU A 108 -8.57 4.81 15.19
CA GLU A 108 -8.89 4.01 16.36
C GLU A 108 -8.37 2.57 16.25
N ARG A 109 -8.47 1.98 15.05
CA ARG A 109 -7.93 0.65 14.79
C ARG A 109 -6.41 0.65 14.76
N ALA A 110 -5.78 1.69 14.17
CA ALA A 110 -4.33 1.83 14.08
C ALA A 110 -3.65 1.88 15.47
N LYS A 111 -4.37 2.29 16.51
CA LYS A 111 -3.88 2.20 17.89
C LYS A 111 -3.79 0.76 18.41
N LYS A 112 -4.56 -0.18 17.83
CA LYS A 112 -4.75 -1.55 18.32
C LYS A 112 -4.20 -2.63 17.40
N ILE A 113 -4.08 -2.37 16.10
CA ILE A 113 -3.56 -3.30 15.09
C ILE A 113 -2.50 -2.63 14.23
N LEU A 114 -1.72 -3.43 13.51
CA LEU A 114 -0.88 -2.97 12.41
C LEU A 114 -1.61 -3.21 11.08
N TYR A 115 -1.18 -2.50 10.04
CA TYR A 115 -1.70 -2.64 8.69
C TYR A 115 -0.57 -3.00 7.72
N SER A 116 -0.89 -3.68 6.61
CA SER A 116 0.03 -3.75 5.48
C SER A 116 0.38 -2.35 4.99
N SER A 117 1.57 -2.16 4.44
CA SER A 117 2.01 -0.86 3.93
C SER A 117 1.19 -0.44 2.70
N GLU A 118 0.87 -1.40 1.85
CA GLU A 118 0.06 -1.21 0.66
C GLU A 118 -1.34 -1.82 0.82
N PRO A 119 -2.36 -1.25 0.17
CA PRO A 119 -3.71 -1.80 0.22
C PRO A 119 -3.83 -3.09 -0.58
N MET A 120 -4.79 -3.91 -0.20
CA MET A 120 -5.24 -5.03 -1.03
C MET A 120 -6.06 -4.55 -2.23
N GLY A 121 -6.76 -3.43 -2.08
CA GLY A 121 -7.64 -2.82 -3.05
C GLY A 121 -8.46 -1.70 -2.42
N SER A 122 -9.40 -1.18 -3.17
CA SER A 122 -10.38 -0.18 -2.70
C SER A 122 -11.80 -0.68 -2.90
N GLU A 123 -12.71 -0.19 -2.07
CA GLU A 123 -14.10 -0.61 -2.02
C GLU A 123 -15.02 0.60 -2.04
N ASP A 124 -16.04 0.55 -2.89
CA ASP A 124 -17.11 1.53 -2.93
C ASP A 124 -18.28 1.08 -2.05
N TYR A 125 -18.79 1.99 -1.23
CA TYR A 125 -19.91 1.75 -0.32
C TYR A 125 -21.14 2.49 -0.80
N HIS A 126 -22.26 1.77 -0.85
CA HIS A 126 -23.55 2.30 -1.30
C HIS A 126 -24.65 2.00 -0.28
N VAL A 127 -25.64 2.87 -0.26
CA VAL A 127 -26.96 2.55 0.32
C VAL A 127 -27.73 1.69 -0.66
N PHE A 128 -28.27 0.59 -0.18
CA PHE A 128 -29.13 -0.32 -0.94
C PHE A 128 -30.50 -0.44 -0.33
N ILE A 129 -31.49 -0.72 -1.18
CA ILE A 129 -32.86 -1.04 -0.80
C ILE A 129 -33.29 -2.38 -1.39
N ALA A 130 -34.29 -3.01 -0.81
CA ALA A 130 -34.92 -4.19 -1.38
C ALA A 130 -35.67 -3.85 -2.69
N PRO A 131 -35.76 -4.78 -3.66
CA PRO A 131 -36.66 -4.62 -4.80
C PRO A 131 -38.09 -4.39 -4.35
N GLY A 132 -38.77 -3.41 -4.97
CA GLY A 132 -40.13 -3.04 -4.61
C GLY A 132 -40.25 -2.04 -3.45
N ASN A 133 -39.17 -1.59 -2.85
CA ASN A 133 -39.20 -0.47 -1.91
C ASN A 133 -39.55 0.83 -2.67
N ALA A 134 -40.75 1.33 -2.47
CA ALA A 134 -41.24 2.56 -3.09
C ALA A 134 -41.12 3.77 -2.15
N THR A 135 -40.60 3.59 -0.93
CA THR A 135 -40.55 4.63 0.11
C THR A 135 -39.22 5.39 0.16
N VAL A 136 -38.16 4.81 -0.39
CA VAL A 136 -36.83 5.42 -0.50
C VAL A 136 -36.57 5.72 -1.97
N ARG A 137 -36.25 6.98 -2.31
CA ARG A 137 -36.06 7.42 -3.68
C ARG A 137 -34.61 7.89 -3.92
N PRO A 138 -33.97 7.43 -5.01
CA PRO A 138 -32.61 7.82 -5.35
C PRO A 138 -32.42 9.31 -5.69
N ASP A 139 -33.49 9.98 -6.13
CA ASP A 139 -33.52 11.37 -6.54
C ASP A 139 -33.95 12.34 -5.42
N ASP A 140 -34.34 11.80 -4.25
CA ASP A 140 -34.84 12.58 -3.13
C ASP A 140 -34.37 11.98 -1.77
N PHE A 141 -33.25 12.44 -1.28
CA PHE A 141 -32.68 11.94 -0.03
C PHE A 141 -33.49 12.29 1.22
N THR A 142 -34.42 13.25 1.13
CA THR A 142 -35.34 13.54 2.27
C THR A 142 -36.19 12.33 2.63
N THR A 143 -36.38 11.39 1.71
CA THR A 143 -37.10 10.12 1.93
C THR A 143 -36.37 9.18 2.89
N PHE A 144 -35.09 9.44 3.21
CA PHE A 144 -34.30 8.67 4.20
C PHE A 144 -34.68 9.05 5.63
N ASN A 145 -35.28 10.23 5.86
CA ASN A 145 -35.61 10.70 7.19
C ASN A 145 -36.57 9.77 7.91
N GLY A 146 -36.16 9.36 9.13
CA GLY A 146 -36.92 8.45 9.96
C GLY A 146 -36.87 6.96 9.54
N LYS A 147 -36.26 6.65 8.40
CA LYS A 147 -36.04 5.27 7.94
C LYS A 147 -34.90 4.60 8.70
N THR A 148 -34.94 3.27 8.76
CA THR A 148 -33.90 2.45 9.40
C THR A 148 -32.82 2.10 8.37
N VAL A 149 -31.57 2.31 8.75
CA VAL A 149 -30.37 1.98 7.95
C VAL A 149 -29.52 0.98 8.70
N GLY A 150 -29.40 -0.24 8.18
CA GLY A 150 -28.48 -1.24 8.72
C GLY A 150 -27.05 -0.96 8.29
N VAL A 151 -26.12 -1.01 9.25
CA VAL A 151 -24.66 -0.94 9.02
C VAL A 151 -23.99 -2.05 9.84
N ASN A 152 -22.86 -2.56 9.37
CA ASN A 152 -22.06 -3.47 10.17
C ASN A 152 -21.44 -2.73 11.35
N LYS A 153 -21.64 -3.26 12.56
CA LYS A 153 -21.08 -2.70 13.78
C LYS A 153 -19.55 -2.57 13.69
N ASN A 154 -19.05 -1.44 14.17
CA ASN A 154 -17.62 -1.10 14.15
C ASN A 154 -16.97 -1.06 12.74
N SER A 155 -17.78 -0.99 11.67
CA SER A 155 -17.26 -0.94 10.31
C SER A 155 -17.04 0.49 9.82
N ILE A 156 -16.26 0.63 8.75
CA ILE A 156 -16.11 1.91 8.06
C ILE A 156 -17.44 2.37 7.41
N GLN A 157 -18.35 1.45 7.12
CA GLN A 157 -19.65 1.71 6.51
C GLN A 157 -20.48 2.70 7.33
N GLU A 158 -20.49 2.52 8.65
CA GLU A 158 -21.18 3.42 9.58
C GLU A 158 -20.60 4.83 9.50
N GLN A 159 -19.27 4.95 9.61
CA GLN A 159 -18.60 6.25 9.58
C GLN A 159 -18.81 7.00 8.26
N LEU A 160 -18.71 6.28 7.14
CA LEU A 160 -18.96 6.84 5.82
C LEU A 160 -20.40 7.30 5.66
N PHE A 161 -21.36 6.47 6.10
CA PHE A 161 -22.77 6.79 6.01
C PHE A 161 -23.16 7.98 6.88
N VAL A 162 -22.73 8.01 8.14
CA VAL A 162 -23.01 9.14 9.06
C VAL A 162 -22.46 10.44 8.49
N LYS A 163 -21.20 10.45 8.05
CA LYS A 163 -20.59 11.62 7.40
C LYS A 163 -21.34 12.07 6.15
N TRP A 164 -21.79 11.11 5.32
CA TRP A 164 -22.59 11.39 4.15
C TRP A 164 -23.97 11.98 4.52
N ALA A 165 -24.64 11.39 5.52
CA ALA A 165 -25.96 11.84 5.98
C ALA A 165 -25.91 13.26 6.55
N GLU A 166 -24.90 13.58 7.36
CA GLU A 166 -24.65 14.92 7.88
C GLU A 166 -24.45 15.95 6.74
N LYS A 167 -23.60 15.60 5.74
CA LYS A 167 -23.33 16.45 4.58
C LYS A 167 -24.59 16.78 3.76
N ASN A 168 -25.54 15.83 3.70
CA ASN A 168 -26.77 15.97 2.91
C ASN A 168 -28.01 16.35 3.75
N ASP A 169 -27.82 16.67 5.03
CA ASP A 169 -28.88 17.05 5.97
C ASP A 169 -30.05 16.05 6.03
N VAL A 170 -29.70 14.74 6.13
CA VAL A 170 -30.66 13.65 6.27
C VAL A 170 -30.49 12.94 7.61
N HIS A 171 -31.61 12.51 8.23
CA HIS A 171 -31.67 12.01 9.60
C HIS A 171 -32.33 10.62 9.70
N PRO A 172 -31.71 9.57 9.14
CA PRO A 172 -32.20 8.21 9.30
C PRO A 172 -31.87 7.64 10.67
N LYS A 173 -32.48 6.52 11.04
CA LYS A 173 -32.14 5.74 12.23
C LYS A 173 -31.07 4.71 11.86
N VAL A 174 -29.84 4.93 12.31
CA VAL A 174 -28.72 3.99 12.07
C VAL A 174 -28.81 2.83 13.08
N LEU A 175 -28.81 1.59 12.55
CA LEU A 175 -28.79 0.36 13.32
C LEU A 175 -27.46 -0.36 13.11
N GLU A 176 -26.66 -0.45 14.16
CA GLU A 176 -25.42 -1.24 14.17
C GLU A 176 -25.76 -2.73 14.31
N LEU A 177 -25.39 -3.52 13.35
CA LEU A 177 -25.72 -4.95 13.25
C LEU A 177 -24.47 -5.81 13.29
N SER A 178 -24.42 -6.77 14.21
CA SER A 178 -23.40 -7.81 14.27
C SER A 178 -23.93 -9.10 13.69
N ALA A 179 -23.97 -9.22 12.38
CA ALA A 179 -24.49 -10.40 11.69
C ALA A 179 -23.70 -10.72 10.42
N LYS A 180 -23.75 -11.97 10.00
CA LYS A 180 -23.20 -12.37 8.69
C LYS A 180 -24.00 -11.72 7.56
N THR A 181 -23.34 -11.38 6.46
CA THR A 181 -23.94 -10.70 5.31
C THR A 181 -25.27 -11.34 4.81
N PRO A 182 -25.42 -12.68 4.70
CA PRO A 182 -26.69 -13.27 4.30
C PRO A 182 -27.85 -12.91 5.23
N LYS A 183 -27.59 -12.76 6.54
CA LYS A 183 -28.63 -12.34 7.50
C LYS A 183 -29.00 -10.87 7.34
N LEU A 184 -28.04 -10.01 7.05
CA LEU A 184 -28.29 -8.58 6.77
C LEU A 184 -29.16 -8.41 5.52
N LEU A 185 -28.88 -9.17 4.47
CA LEU A 185 -29.65 -9.17 3.24
C LEU A 185 -31.08 -9.72 3.45
N ASP A 186 -31.23 -10.75 4.28
CA ASP A 186 -32.54 -11.28 4.68
C ASP A 186 -33.37 -10.25 5.45
N MET A 187 -32.75 -9.51 6.38
CA MET A 187 -33.40 -8.42 7.12
C MET A 187 -33.88 -7.30 6.17
N LEU A 188 -33.04 -6.92 5.18
CA LEU A 188 -33.44 -5.94 4.17
C LEU A 188 -34.61 -6.46 3.32
N ALA A 189 -34.53 -7.71 2.86
CA ALA A 189 -35.59 -8.32 2.03
C ALA A 189 -36.93 -8.48 2.77
N LYS A 190 -36.90 -8.66 4.09
CA LYS A 190 -38.10 -8.76 4.96
C LYS A 190 -38.63 -7.40 5.41
N GLY A 191 -37.92 -6.31 5.12
CA GLY A 191 -38.29 -4.99 5.58
C GLY A 191 -38.06 -4.75 7.09
N GLU A 192 -37.24 -5.60 7.74
CA GLU A 192 -36.79 -5.37 9.14
C GLU A 192 -35.87 -4.14 9.22
N ILE A 193 -35.19 -3.81 8.13
CA ILE A 193 -34.49 -2.54 7.87
C ILE A 193 -34.94 -2.01 6.51
N ASP A 194 -35.06 -0.68 6.39
CA ASP A 194 -35.49 -0.02 5.15
C ASP A 194 -34.34 0.05 4.13
N MET A 195 -33.11 0.24 4.63
CA MET A 195 -31.89 0.42 3.85
C MET A 195 -30.74 -0.36 4.46
N LEU A 196 -29.76 -0.73 3.64
CA LEU A 196 -28.50 -1.37 4.07
C LEU A 196 -27.31 -0.64 3.43
N VAL A 197 -26.34 -0.25 4.22
CA VAL A 197 -25.05 0.21 3.69
C VAL A 197 -24.13 -1.00 3.56
N THR A 198 -23.64 -1.23 2.35
CA THR A 198 -22.71 -2.33 2.08
C THR A 198 -21.89 -2.04 0.82
N LEU A 199 -21.00 -2.97 0.48
CA LEU A 199 -20.14 -2.90 -0.70
C LEU A 199 -20.96 -2.96 -1.99
N ASP A 200 -20.52 -2.22 -3.00
CA ASP A 200 -21.11 -2.26 -4.35
C ASP A 200 -21.19 -3.69 -4.92
N THR A 201 -20.21 -4.52 -4.60
CA THR A 201 -20.14 -5.91 -5.04
C THR A 201 -21.32 -6.79 -4.59
N TYR A 202 -21.95 -6.48 -3.45
CA TYR A 202 -23.14 -7.19 -2.98
C TYR A 202 -24.40 -6.82 -3.77
N GLY A 203 -24.53 -5.56 -4.17
CA GLY A 203 -25.67 -5.07 -4.94
C GLY A 203 -25.93 -5.88 -6.20
N ARG A 204 -24.86 -6.39 -6.79
CA ARG A 204 -24.90 -7.17 -8.03
C ARG A 204 -25.25 -8.65 -7.85
N SER A 205 -24.88 -9.20 -6.69
CA SER A 205 -25.08 -10.65 -6.42
C SER A 205 -26.34 -10.96 -5.61
N ALA A 206 -26.91 -9.97 -4.92
CA ALA A 206 -27.96 -10.17 -3.91
C ALA A 206 -29.34 -9.65 -4.31
N ASN A 207 -29.53 -9.24 -5.57
CA ASN A 207 -30.78 -8.66 -6.05
C ASN A 207 -31.29 -7.50 -5.17
N ILE A 208 -30.39 -6.58 -4.81
CA ILE A 208 -30.69 -5.33 -4.10
C ILE A 208 -30.40 -4.14 -5.01
N ILE A 209 -31.08 -3.02 -4.78
CA ILE A 209 -31.04 -1.84 -5.66
C ILE A 209 -30.16 -0.79 -5.02
N PRO A 210 -29.06 -0.34 -5.68
CA PRO A 210 -28.25 0.76 -5.20
C PRO A 210 -29.01 2.09 -5.30
N VAL A 211 -28.95 2.89 -4.25
CA VAL A 211 -29.60 4.20 -4.18
C VAL A 211 -28.58 5.32 -4.36
N VAL A 212 -27.51 5.32 -3.58
CA VAL A 212 -26.47 6.35 -3.60
C VAL A 212 -25.15 5.79 -3.08
N LYS A 213 -24.04 6.27 -3.65
CA LYS A 213 -22.71 6.04 -3.12
C LYS A 213 -22.47 6.95 -1.91
N VAL A 214 -22.03 6.39 -0.80
CA VAL A 214 -21.78 7.15 0.44
C VAL A 214 -20.30 7.35 0.72
N GLY A 215 -19.43 6.67 0.01
CA GLY A 215 -17.99 6.84 0.09
C GLY A 215 -17.23 5.66 -0.47
N TYR A 216 -15.92 5.69 -0.27
CA TYR A 216 -15.05 4.58 -0.57
C TYR A 216 -14.03 4.42 0.57
N ALA A 217 -13.41 3.26 0.65
CA ALA A 217 -12.27 3.03 1.54
C ALA A 217 -11.29 2.05 0.90
N GLU A 218 -10.01 2.26 1.17
CA GLU A 218 -9.00 1.26 0.87
C GLU A 218 -9.05 0.14 1.90
N SER A 219 -8.87 -1.08 1.43
CA SER A 219 -8.82 -2.28 2.27
C SER A 219 -7.39 -2.80 2.38
N PHE A 220 -6.99 -3.10 3.59
CA PHE A 220 -5.66 -3.56 3.96
C PHE A 220 -5.70 -4.94 4.62
N PHE A 221 -4.57 -5.58 4.74
CA PHE A 221 -4.41 -6.62 5.74
C PHE A 221 -4.26 -5.97 7.13
N GLY A 222 -5.15 -6.32 8.05
CA GLY A 222 -4.99 -6.05 9.47
C GLY A 222 -4.11 -7.11 10.11
N ILE A 223 -3.13 -6.70 10.92
CA ILE A 223 -2.14 -7.59 11.52
C ILE A 223 -2.15 -7.37 13.03
N ASN A 224 -2.04 -8.45 13.79
CA ASN A 224 -1.90 -8.42 15.24
C ASN A 224 -0.74 -7.47 15.64
N LYS A 225 -1.02 -6.53 16.53
CA LYS A 225 -0.05 -5.51 16.95
C LYS A 225 1.24 -6.10 17.52
N ASN A 226 1.16 -7.29 18.11
CA ASN A 226 2.30 -7.97 18.70
C ASN A 226 3.11 -8.82 17.68
N ARG A 227 2.76 -8.72 16.37
CA ARG A 227 3.39 -9.49 15.29
C ARG A 227 4.00 -8.58 14.22
N PRO A 228 4.93 -7.66 14.58
CA PRO A 228 5.64 -6.84 13.60
C PRO A 228 6.47 -7.67 12.61
N ASP A 229 6.85 -8.90 13.00
CA ASP A 229 7.49 -9.87 12.12
C ASP A 229 6.59 -10.24 10.93
N LEU A 230 5.29 -10.43 11.16
CA LEU A 230 4.34 -10.72 10.07
C LEU A 230 4.12 -9.50 9.17
N LYS A 231 4.05 -8.29 9.75
CA LYS A 231 3.96 -7.07 8.93
C LYS A 231 5.13 -6.97 7.96
N ARG A 232 6.35 -7.11 8.44
CA ARG A 232 7.56 -7.03 7.61
C ARG A 232 7.57 -8.08 6.49
N ASP A 233 7.25 -9.34 6.83
CA ASP A 233 7.21 -10.43 5.86
C ASP A 233 6.11 -10.21 4.82
N LEU A 234 4.94 -9.70 5.24
CA LEU A 234 3.81 -9.37 4.39
C LEU A 234 4.13 -8.25 3.42
N ASP A 235 4.67 -7.13 3.93
CA ASP A 235 5.02 -5.97 3.10
C ASP A 235 6.08 -6.34 2.06
N ALA A 236 7.09 -7.11 2.43
CA ALA A 236 8.08 -7.64 1.48
C ALA A 236 7.44 -8.53 0.40
N ALA A 237 6.46 -9.36 0.77
CA ALA A 237 5.73 -10.19 -0.18
C ALA A 237 4.84 -9.38 -1.12
N MET A 238 4.14 -8.37 -0.61
CA MET A 238 3.30 -7.47 -1.41
C MET A 238 4.15 -6.65 -2.39
N ASN A 239 5.29 -6.12 -1.94
CA ASN A 239 6.22 -5.39 -2.82
C ASN A 239 6.69 -6.27 -3.98
N ARG A 240 7.14 -7.51 -3.71
CA ARG A 240 7.53 -8.45 -4.77
C ARG A 240 6.38 -8.80 -5.72
N LEU A 241 5.18 -8.91 -5.20
CA LEU A 241 3.99 -9.16 -5.99
C LEU A 241 3.72 -8.02 -6.96
N PHE A 242 3.83 -6.77 -6.50
CA PHE A 242 3.63 -5.56 -7.33
C PHE A 242 4.79 -5.27 -8.28
N GLU A 243 6.03 -5.59 -7.91
CA GLU A 243 7.18 -5.55 -8.83
C GLU A 243 6.96 -6.47 -10.04
N GLY A 244 6.47 -7.69 -9.78
CA GLY A 244 6.15 -8.65 -10.84
C GLY A 244 4.88 -8.32 -11.61
N ASN A 245 3.92 -7.61 -11.02
CA ASN A 245 2.63 -7.27 -11.60
C ASN A 245 2.03 -6.01 -10.97
N ARG A 246 2.38 -4.83 -11.48
CA ARG A 246 1.85 -3.54 -11.01
C ARG A 246 0.33 -3.44 -10.99
N ASN A 247 -0.33 -4.16 -11.89
CA ASN A 247 -1.78 -4.15 -12.02
C ASN A 247 -2.46 -5.29 -11.24
N PHE A 248 -1.77 -5.92 -10.28
CA PHE A 248 -2.29 -7.07 -9.58
C PHE A 248 -3.64 -6.79 -8.89
N ASN A 249 -3.74 -5.69 -8.13
CA ASN A 249 -4.98 -5.31 -7.46
C ASN A 249 -6.11 -5.07 -8.46
N GLN A 250 -5.82 -4.42 -9.60
CA GLN A 250 -6.80 -4.21 -10.65
C GLN A 250 -7.27 -5.54 -11.26
N GLN A 251 -6.34 -6.44 -11.56
CA GLN A 251 -6.69 -7.77 -12.10
C GLN A 251 -7.52 -8.59 -11.12
N MET A 252 -7.21 -8.50 -9.82
CA MET A 252 -8.01 -9.14 -8.77
C MET A 252 -9.41 -8.51 -8.69
N THR A 253 -9.52 -7.19 -8.74
CA THR A 253 -10.78 -6.47 -8.81
C THR A 253 -11.57 -6.89 -10.04
N ASP A 254 -10.96 -6.91 -11.22
CA ASP A 254 -11.61 -7.34 -12.46
C ASP A 254 -12.09 -8.78 -12.40
N LYS A 255 -11.34 -9.67 -11.77
CA LYS A 255 -11.68 -11.08 -11.64
C LYS A 255 -12.89 -11.32 -10.72
N PHE A 256 -12.93 -10.65 -9.58
CA PHE A 256 -13.90 -10.91 -8.52
C PHE A 256 -15.04 -9.90 -8.48
N HIS A 257 -14.81 -8.70 -8.98
CA HIS A 257 -15.75 -7.58 -8.95
C HIS A 257 -16.24 -7.20 -10.35
N LYS A 258 -15.93 -8.02 -11.39
CA LYS A 258 -16.46 -7.76 -12.74
C LYS A 258 -17.97 -7.72 -12.73
N ALA A 259 -18.44 -6.49 -12.68
CA ALA A 259 -19.64 -6.14 -13.38
C ALA A 259 -19.22 -5.13 -14.43
N SER A 260 -19.42 -5.57 -15.61
CA SER A 260 -19.71 -4.77 -16.76
C SER A 260 -20.05 -3.31 -16.42
N SER A 261 -19.10 -2.46 -16.46
CA SER A 261 -19.25 -1.17 -17.08
C SER A 261 -17.99 -0.96 -17.88
N VAL A 262 -18.13 -1.26 -19.12
CA VAL A 262 -17.33 -0.68 -20.14
C VAL A 262 -17.27 0.83 -19.83
N ASN A 263 -16.12 1.28 -19.32
CA ASN A 263 -15.50 2.53 -19.63
C ASN A 263 -16.43 3.74 -19.81
N GLN A 264 -16.87 4.28 -18.68
CA GLN A 264 -16.77 5.72 -18.63
C GLN A 264 -15.51 6.02 -17.83
N PHE A 265 -14.55 6.64 -18.45
CA PHE A 265 -13.29 7.00 -17.84
C PHE A 265 -13.51 7.78 -16.54
N LEU A 266 -14.36 8.80 -16.59
CA LEU A 266 -14.84 9.50 -15.39
C LEU A 266 -16.33 9.26 -15.15
N THR A 267 -16.70 9.14 -13.87
CA THR A 267 -18.11 9.07 -13.47
C THR A 267 -18.78 10.44 -13.64
N THR A 268 -20.11 10.46 -13.59
CA THR A 268 -20.88 11.72 -13.60
C THR A 268 -20.49 12.62 -12.42
N GLU A 269 -20.26 12.03 -11.25
CA GLU A 269 -19.80 12.72 -10.04
C GLU A 269 -18.43 13.37 -10.22
N GLU A 270 -17.46 12.63 -10.77
CA GLU A 270 -16.12 13.14 -11.08
C GLU A 270 -16.14 14.24 -12.14
N ASN A 271 -16.95 14.11 -13.17
CA ASN A 271 -17.16 15.16 -14.18
C ASN A 271 -17.77 16.43 -13.57
N ASN A 272 -18.76 16.26 -12.70
CA ASN A 272 -19.35 17.39 -11.96
C ASN A 272 -18.31 18.04 -11.03
N TRP A 273 -17.52 17.23 -10.33
CA TRP A 273 -16.45 17.75 -9.47
C TRP A 273 -15.44 18.57 -10.29
N LEU A 274 -14.93 18.05 -11.42
CA LEU A 274 -14.01 18.79 -12.30
C LEU A 274 -14.60 20.12 -12.80
N SER A 275 -15.86 20.11 -13.21
CA SER A 275 -16.52 21.31 -13.72
C SER A 275 -16.69 22.41 -12.67
N HIS A 276 -16.85 22.05 -11.40
CA HIS A 276 -16.98 22.99 -10.28
C HIS A 276 -15.65 23.38 -9.66
N HIS A 277 -14.69 22.45 -9.62
CA HIS A 277 -13.37 22.68 -9.02
C HIS A 277 -12.51 23.63 -9.86
N GLY A 278 -12.62 23.52 -11.20
CA GLY A 278 -11.82 24.30 -12.14
C GLY A 278 -10.40 23.78 -12.29
N VAL A 279 -9.40 24.56 -11.83
CA VAL A 279 -7.99 24.23 -12.02
C VAL A 279 -7.46 23.37 -10.87
N ILE A 280 -6.86 22.23 -11.19
CA ILE A 280 -6.17 21.36 -10.23
C ILE A 280 -4.74 21.86 -10.02
N ARG A 281 -4.42 22.25 -8.79
CA ARG A 281 -3.11 22.80 -8.41
C ARG A 281 -2.22 21.67 -7.92
N VAL A 282 -1.12 21.43 -8.64
CA VAL A 282 -0.16 20.35 -8.34
C VAL A 282 1.10 20.93 -7.73
N GLY A 283 1.36 20.67 -6.44
CA GLY A 283 2.63 20.97 -5.79
C GLY A 283 3.70 19.97 -6.21
N TYR A 284 4.88 20.45 -6.59
CA TYR A 284 5.99 19.55 -6.91
C TYR A 284 7.33 20.04 -6.35
N ARG A 285 8.22 19.09 -6.10
CA ARG A 285 9.58 19.36 -5.64
C ARG A 285 10.50 19.72 -6.81
N LYS A 286 11.29 20.80 -6.67
CA LYS A 286 12.40 21.11 -7.58
C LYS A 286 13.60 20.19 -7.40
N ASP A 287 14.52 20.21 -8.38
CA ASP A 287 15.76 19.41 -8.40
C ASP A 287 15.51 17.90 -8.17
N PHE A 288 14.48 17.36 -8.82
CA PHE A 288 14.14 15.96 -8.74
C PHE A 288 14.01 15.27 -10.12
N LEU A 289 14.84 15.70 -11.08
CA LEU A 289 14.92 15.03 -12.39
C LEU A 289 15.36 13.55 -12.22
N PRO A 290 14.85 12.64 -13.04
CA PRO A 290 14.02 12.87 -14.25
C PRO A 290 12.53 13.06 -13.95
N TYR A 291 12.11 13.08 -12.69
CA TYR A 291 10.69 13.08 -12.33
C TYR A 291 10.03 14.45 -12.43
N CYS A 292 10.63 15.47 -11.83
CA CYS A 292 10.14 16.84 -11.89
C CYS A 292 11.23 17.86 -11.54
N ASP A 293 11.21 18.98 -12.23
CA ASP A 293 12.05 20.15 -11.94
C ASP A 293 11.42 21.42 -12.52
N GLU A 294 11.90 22.58 -12.08
CA GLU A 294 11.58 23.89 -12.68
C GLU A 294 12.70 24.30 -13.63
N ASP A 295 12.41 24.48 -14.91
CA ASP A 295 13.37 25.04 -15.86
C ASP A 295 13.80 26.44 -15.42
N GLU A 296 15.08 26.67 -15.30
CA GLU A 296 15.64 27.91 -14.74
C GLU A 296 15.23 29.15 -15.54
N THR A 297 15.07 29.01 -16.86
CA THR A 297 14.79 30.12 -17.77
C THR A 297 13.31 30.37 -17.93
N SER A 298 12.54 29.32 -18.27
CA SER A 298 11.11 29.43 -18.56
C SER A 298 10.22 29.38 -17.34
N LYS A 299 10.75 28.96 -16.20
CA LYS A 299 10.01 28.72 -14.94
C LYS A 299 8.88 27.70 -15.09
N LYS A 300 8.97 26.82 -16.10
CA LYS A 300 7.99 25.77 -16.37
C LYS A 300 8.43 24.45 -15.77
N LEU A 301 7.44 23.64 -15.41
CA LEU A 301 7.63 22.26 -15.02
C LEU A 301 8.28 21.47 -16.15
N THR A 302 9.26 20.64 -15.83
CA THR A 302 9.94 19.66 -16.70
C THR A 302 10.00 18.28 -16.06
N GLY A 303 10.33 17.26 -16.86
CA GLY A 303 10.43 15.86 -16.42
C GLY A 303 9.12 15.09 -16.55
N ALA A 304 9.12 13.84 -16.07
CA ALA A 304 8.02 12.91 -16.23
C ALA A 304 6.66 13.44 -15.75
N LEU A 305 6.64 14.32 -14.74
CA LEU A 305 5.41 14.96 -14.29
C LEU A 305 4.82 15.90 -15.36
N ALA A 306 5.67 16.63 -16.10
CA ALA A 306 5.19 17.51 -17.19
C ALA A 306 4.50 16.68 -18.28
N ASP A 307 5.09 15.55 -18.66
CA ASP A 307 4.52 14.64 -19.65
C ASP A 307 3.22 14.02 -19.15
N TYR A 308 3.17 13.62 -17.88
CA TYR A 308 1.97 13.12 -17.22
C TYR A 308 0.82 14.14 -17.27
N LEU A 309 1.06 15.38 -16.85
CA LEU A 309 0.01 16.42 -16.84
C LEU A 309 -0.48 16.74 -18.26
N SER A 310 0.45 16.81 -19.22
CA SER A 310 0.10 16.99 -20.64
C SER A 310 -0.71 15.82 -21.22
N PHE A 311 -0.44 14.60 -20.77
CA PHE A 311 -1.21 13.42 -21.14
C PHE A 311 -2.60 13.48 -20.50
N ALA A 312 -2.68 13.78 -19.19
CA ALA A 312 -3.92 13.86 -18.44
C ALA A 312 -4.93 14.85 -19.04
N GLU A 313 -4.47 16.02 -19.50
CA GLU A 313 -5.29 17.01 -20.16
C GLU A 313 -5.86 16.57 -21.52
N LYS A 314 -5.23 15.56 -22.16
CA LYS A 314 -5.64 15.06 -23.50
C LYS A 314 -6.54 13.84 -23.45
N VAL A 315 -6.49 13.08 -22.36
CA VAL A 315 -7.17 11.77 -22.24
C VAL A 315 -8.69 11.93 -22.21
N GLU A 316 -9.19 12.98 -21.57
CA GLU A 316 -10.62 13.19 -21.41
C GLU A 316 -11.10 14.35 -22.29
N LYS A 317 -11.75 14.02 -23.40
CA LYS A 317 -12.21 15.02 -24.39
C LYS A 317 -13.37 15.89 -23.90
N ASN A 318 -14.14 15.41 -22.92
CA ASN A 318 -15.38 16.07 -22.49
C ASN A 318 -15.25 16.82 -21.17
N ALA A 319 -14.25 16.55 -20.36
CA ALA A 319 -14.09 17.10 -19.01
C ALA A 319 -12.77 17.86 -18.78
N ASN A 320 -11.87 17.93 -19.76
CA ASN A 320 -10.57 18.62 -19.76
C ASN A 320 -10.06 19.02 -18.36
N PRO A 321 -9.45 18.10 -17.59
CA PRO A 321 -8.83 18.48 -16.33
C PRO A 321 -7.72 19.50 -16.64
N HIS A 322 -7.78 20.67 -16.03
CA HIS A 322 -6.72 21.67 -16.16
C HIS A 322 -5.81 21.63 -14.95
N PHE A 323 -4.50 21.53 -15.20
CA PHE A 323 -3.49 21.47 -14.16
C PHE A 323 -2.62 22.72 -14.14
N VAL A 324 -2.33 23.22 -12.93
CA VAL A 324 -1.31 24.25 -12.71
C VAL A 324 -0.30 23.74 -11.70
N ALA A 325 0.94 23.60 -12.15
CA ALA A 325 2.03 23.12 -11.33
C ALA A 325 2.68 24.27 -10.55
N ARG A 326 3.01 24.01 -9.26
CA ARG A 326 3.71 24.94 -8.35
C ARG A 326 4.95 24.29 -7.78
N ALA A 327 6.10 24.94 -7.96
CA ALA A 327 7.39 24.45 -7.51
C ALA A 327 7.63 24.76 -6.02
N TYR A 328 8.23 23.79 -5.31
CA TYR A 328 8.67 23.92 -3.92
C TYR A 328 10.09 23.38 -3.78
N ASP A 329 10.85 23.89 -2.81
CA ASP A 329 12.24 23.47 -2.59
C ASP A 329 12.32 22.07 -1.99
N THR A 330 11.38 21.70 -1.13
CA THR A 330 11.28 20.36 -0.53
C THR A 330 9.88 19.74 -0.69
N THR A 331 9.82 18.42 -0.61
CA THR A 331 8.52 17.71 -0.54
C THR A 331 7.75 18.13 0.71
N GLY A 332 8.45 18.40 1.83
CA GLY A 332 7.83 18.88 3.07
C GLY A 332 7.10 20.21 2.89
N ASP A 333 7.70 21.17 2.16
CA ASP A 333 7.05 22.46 1.87
C ASP A 333 5.80 22.29 1.00
N ALA A 334 5.89 21.44 -0.04
CA ALA A 334 4.73 21.10 -0.87
C ALA A 334 3.61 20.44 -0.04
N MET A 335 3.95 19.57 0.89
CA MET A 335 2.99 18.92 1.81
C MET A 335 2.34 19.92 2.78
N LEU A 336 3.09 20.92 3.26
CA LEU A 336 2.51 22.00 4.05
C LEU A 336 1.53 22.84 3.23
N ALA A 337 1.84 23.10 1.96
CA ALA A 337 0.93 23.80 1.05
C ALA A 337 -0.34 22.98 0.78
N LEU A 338 -0.24 21.65 0.66
CA LEU A 338 -1.40 20.76 0.55
C LEU A 338 -2.29 20.84 1.80
N ALA A 339 -1.70 20.76 2.98
CA ALA A 339 -2.44 20.88 4.24
C ALA A 339 -3.16 22.22 4.40
N LYS A 340 -2.60 23.31 3.86
CA LYS A 340 -3.23 24.64 3.86
C LYS A 340 -4.23 24.85 2.72
N GLY A 341 -4.41 23.91 1.79
CA GLY A 341 -5.26 24.05 0.62
C GLY A 341 -4.71 24.99 -0.46
N GLU A 342 -3.42 25.32 -0.43
CA GLU A 342 -2.75 26.13 -1.45
C GLU A 342 -2.53 25.33 -2.74
N VAL A 343 -2.41 24.00 -2.63
CA VAL A 343 -2.41 23.02 -3.72
C VAL A 343 -3.40 21.91 -3.42
N ASP A 344 -3.81 21.16 -4.46
CA ASP A 344 -4.83 20.12 -4.36
C ASP A 344 -4.21 18.73 -4.27
N CYS A 345 -3.05 18.54 -4.86
CA CYS A 345 -2.22 17.33 -4.72
C CYS A 345 -0.74 17.67 -4.75
N VAL A 346 0.09 16.72 -4.31
CA VAL A 346 1.56 16.83 -4.29
C VAL A 346 2.21 15.63 -4.95
N PHE A 347 3.22 15.87 -5.78
CA PHE A 347 4.10 14.87 -6.38
C PHE A 347 5.58 15.32 -6.31
N PRO A 348 6.54 14.45 -6.13
CA PRO A 348 6.37 13.05 -5.74
C PRO A 348 6.25 12.92 -4.22
N VAL A 349 5.46 11.96 -3.81
CA VAL A 349 5.51 11.41 -2.46
C VAL A 349 5.89 9.93 -2.55
N ASN A 350 6.58 9.45 -1.53
CA ASN A 350 7.04 8.07 -1.42
C ASN A 350 6.64 7.46 -0.07
N PHE A 351 5.52 7.91 0.45
CA PHE A 351 4.87 7.26 1.59
C PHE A 351 4.22 5.96 1.14
N SER A 352 4.19 4.97 2.04
CA SER A 352 3.22 3.90 1.92
C SER A 352 1.80 4.48 2.05
N THR A 353 0.82 3.77 1.53
CA THR A 353 -0.59 4.18 1.68
C THR A 353 -0.98 4.27 3.15
N TYR A 354 -0.50 3.33 3.97
CA TYR A 354 -0.70 3.33 5.42
C TYR A 354 -0.16 4.60 6.09
N ASP A 355 1.06 5.03 5.75
CA ASP A 355 1.65 6.24 6.33
C ASP A 355 0.95 7.51 5.87
N GLY A 356 0.44 7.50 4.63
CA GLY A 356 -0.42 8.56 4.11
C GLY A 356 -1.68 8.69 4.93
N GLU A 357 -2.39 7.58 5.18
CA GLU A 357 -3.61 7.54 5.98
C GLU A 357 -3.41 8.12 7.39
N GLN A 358 -2.30 7.78 8.05
CA GLN A 358 -1.95 8.34 9.36
C GLN A 358 -1.72 9.86 9.35
N ARG A 359 -1.40 10.43 8.20
CA ARG A 359 -1.17 11.87 7.99
C ARG A 359 -2.40 12.61 7.48
N GLY A 360 -3.55 11.94 7.39
CA GLY A 360 -4.78 12.50 6.82
C GLY A 360 -4.71 12.68 5.29
N LEU A 361 -3.93 11.86 4.61
CA LEU A 361 -3.73 11.86 3.18
C LEU A 361 -4.19 10.55 2.57
N ILE A 362 -4.51 10.60 1.29
CA ILE A 362 -4.68 9.42 0.44
C ILE A 362 -3.54 9.43 -0.57
N ILE A 363 -2.89 8.28 -0.73
CA ILE A 363 -1.78 8.09 -1.67
C ILE A 363 -2.29 7.35 -2.88
N THR A 364 -2.07 7.89 -4.07
CA THR A 364 -2.52 7.26 -5.32
C THR A 364 -1.70 6.00 -5.62
N ASP A 365 -2.22 5.17 -6.54
CA ASP A 365 -1.40 4.14 -7.18
C ASP A 365 -0.10 4.76 -7.70
N PRO A 366 1.04 4.05 -7.64
CA PRO A 366 2.32 4.62 -8.06
C PRO A 366 2.28 5.04 -9.54
N PHE A 367 2.70 6.25 -9.80
CA PHE A 367 2.92 6.74 -11.14
C PHE A 367 4.27 6.22 -11.70
N VAL A 368 5.32 6.23 -10.86
CA VAL A 368 6.67 5.74 -11.18
C VAL A 368 7.20 4.91 -10.02
N SER A 369 7.97 3.88 -10.34
CA SER A 369 8.74 3.12 -9.34
C SER A 369 10.22 3.14 -9.69
N THR A 370 11.09 3.22 -8.70
CA THR A 370 12.54 3.28 -8.89
C THR A 370 13.27 2.39 -7.90
N GLU A 371 14.24 1.63 -8.38
CA GLU A 371 15.15 0.87 -7.53
C GLU A 371 16.05 1.83 -6.74
N MET A 372 16.28 1.52 -5.46
CA MET A 372 17.10 2.33 -4.58
C MET A 372 18.49 1.74 -4.40
N TYR A 373 19.47 2.59 -4.33
CA TYR A 373 20.88 2.26 -4.14
C TYR A 373 21.42 2.93 -2.90
N ALA A 374 22.20 2.17 -2.13
CA ALA A 374 23.06 2.74 -1.10
C ALA A 374 24.35 3.22 -1.75
N VAL A 375 24.73 4.46 -1.48
CA VAL A 375 25.99 5.03 -1.91
C VAL A 375 26.98 4.88 -0.78
N VAL A 376 28.02 4.06 -0.97
CA VAL A 376 29.03 3.71 0.02
C VAL A 376 30.43 4.12 -0.44
N ARG A 377 31.41 4.16 0.46
CA ARG A 377 32.81 4.34 0.05
C ARG A 377 33.25 3.21 -0.86
N THR A 378 33.97 3.52 -1.91
CA THR A 378 34.48 2.50 -2.88
C THR A 378 35.34 1.43 -2.18
N SER A 379 36.03 1.77 -1.09
CA SER A 379 36.79 0.82 -0.26
C SER A 379 35.89 -0.21 0.44
N ASP A 380 34.64 0.12 0.71
CA ASP A 380 33.70 -0.65 1.51
C ASP A 380 32.68 -1.44 0.63
N HIS A 381 33.01 -1.58 -0.64
CA HIS A 381 32.13 -2.19 -1.66
C HIS A 381 31.98 -3.73 -1.52
N GLN A 382 31.84 -4.22 -0.28
CA GLN A 382 31.63 -5.68 -0.03
C GLN A 382 30.16 -6.07 0.10
N GLY A 383 29.26 -5.13 -0.15
CA GLY A 383 27.83 -5.32 0.07
C GLY A 383 27.45 -5.03 1.52
N PHE A 384 26.16 -4.91 1.76
CA PHE A 384 25.62 -4.78 3.10
C PHE A 384 24.42 -5.75 3.30
N SER A 385 24.19 -6.12 4.55
CA SER A 385 23.01 -6.89 4.92
C SER A 385 21.90 -5.93 5.34
N ARG A 386 20.66 -6.22 4.98
CA ARG A 386 19.48 -5.49 5.41
C ARG A 386 19.38 -5.35 6.94
N ASP A 387 19.80 -6.37 7.65
CA ASP A 387 19.74 -6.42 9.12
C ASP A 387 20.96 -5.76 9.79
N GLN A 388 21.93 -5.31 9.01
CA GLN A 388 23.11 -4.63 9.52
C GLN A 388 22.74 -3.25 10.06
N MET A 389 23.28 -2.88 11.21
CA MET A 389 23.18 -1.54 11.73
C MET A 389 24.07 -0.62 10.89
N MET A 390 23.48 0.39 10.25
CA MET A 390 24.20 1.37 9.43
C MET A 390 23.73 2.78 9.78
N LYS A 391 24.64 3.73 9.67
CA LYS A 391 24.32 5.14 9.76
C LYS A 391 24.12 5.69 8.35
N VAL A 392 22.90 6.09 8.02
CA VAL A 392 22.54 6.59 6.69
C VAL A 392 22.42 8.10 6.68
N ALA A 393 23.10 8.75 5.73
CA ALA A 393 22.99 10.18 5.48
C ALA A 393 21.85 10.45 4.49
N ILE A 394 20.92 11.31 4.87
CA ILE A 394 19.76 11.70 4.06
C ILE A 394 19.58 13.22 4.01
N LEU A 395 18.84 13.68 3.00
CA LEU A 395 18.48 15.09 2.87
C LEU A 395 17.37 15.45 3.85
N GLU A 396 17.51 16.62 4.48
CA GLU A 396 16.43 17.26 5.26
C GLU A 396 15.19 17.54 4.39
N GLY A 397 14.02 17.57 5.01
CA GLY A 397 12.75 17.93 4.33
C GLY A 397 12.19 16.88 3.37
N ASN A 398 12.64 15.62 3.46
CA ASN A 398 12.06 14.51 2.73
C ASN A 398 11.52 13.42 3.68
N PRO A 399 10.30 13.60 4.21
CA PRO A 399 9.70 12.66 5.17
C PRO A 399 9.48 11.27 4.57
N GLY A 400 9.33 11.14 3.24
CA GLY A 400 9.19 9.85 2.59
C GLY A 400 10.46 8.99 2.67
N TYR A 401 11.65 9.59 2.63
CA TYR A 401 12.89 8.82 2.84
C TYR A 401 13.00 8.27 4.27
N GLU A 402 12.53 9.03 5.25
CA GLU A 402 12.50 8.55 6.63
C GLU A 402 11.59 7.32 6.77
N THR A 403 10.39 7.40 6.19
CA THR A 403 9.44 6.29 6.18
C THR A 403 10.02 5.09 5.43
N PHE A 404 10.54 5.30 4.22
CA PHE A 404 11.17 4.24 3.42
C PHE A 404 12.30 3.54 4.20
N ILE A 405 13.17 4.28 4.88
CA ILE A 405 14.26 3.70 5.68
C ILE A 405 13.70 2.92 6.86
N LYS A 406 12.72 3.45 7.59
CA LYS A 406 12.11 2.76 8.73
C LYS A 406 11.46 1.44 8.33
N ASP A 407 10.81 1.41 7.17
CA ASP A 407 10.09 0.24 6.68
C ASP A 407 11.04 -0.85 6.13
N HIS A 408 12.04 -0.43 5.35
CA HIS A 408 12.93 -1.37 4.67
C HIS A 408 14.20 -1.68 5.45
N PHE A 409 14.70 -0.75 6.28
CA PHE A 409 15.96 -0.84 7.01
C PHE A 409 15.80 -0.41 8.48
N PRO A 410 15.04 -1.15 9.30
CA PRO A 410 14.65 -0.72 10.65
C PRO A 410 15.84 -0.53 11.61
N ASN A 411 17.00 -1.12 11.29
CA ASN A 411 18.22 -0.99 12.10
C ASN A 411 19.12 0.17 11.64
N TRP A 412 18.71 0.94 10.60
CA TRP A 412 19.52 2.06 10.15
C TRP A 412 19.25 3.32 10.98
N ILE A 413 20.31 4.05 11.29
CA ILE A 413 20.27 5.32 12.05
C ILE A 413 20.41 6.47 11.07
N MET A 414 19.40 7.33 11.00
CA MET A 414 19.38 8.47 10.07
C MET A 414 20.17 9.66 10.58
N SER A 415 20.92 10.29 9.68
CA SER A 415 21.61 11.59 9.88
C SER A 415 21.21 12.55 8.77
N TYR A 416 20.90 13.78 9.11
CA TYR A 416 20.27 14.75 8.21
C TYR A 416 21.25 15.78 7.72
N TYR A 417 21.20 16.09 6.42
CA TYR A 417 22.07 17.05 5.75
C TYR A 417 21.26 17.95 4.82
N LYS A 418 21.72 19.21 4.66
CA LYS A 418 21.02 20.25 3.90
C LYS A 418 21.06 20.03 2.39
N ASP A 419 22.14 19.44 1.88
CA ASP A 419 22.37 19.24 0.45
C ASP A 419 23.12 17.93 0.18
N ARG A 420 23.12 17.49 -1.07
CA ARG A 420 23.76 16.25 -1.49
C ARG A 420 25.27 16.25 -1.37
N PRO A 421 25.98 17.32 -1.73
CA PRO A 421 27.43 17.37 -1.50
C PRO A 421 27.76 17.10 -0.04
N SER A 422 26.98 17.61 0.92
CA SER A 422 27.15 17.35 2.35
C SER A 422 26.88 15.89 2.72
N VAL A 423 25.86 15.26 2.11
CA VAL A 423 25.63 13.81 2.26
C VAL A 423 26.83 13.01 1.80
N TYR A 424 27.35 13.28 0.59
CA TYR A 424 28.48 12.54 0.03
C TYR A 424 29.78 12.77 0.81
N LYS A 425 30.01 14.00 1.27
CA LYS A 425 31.15 14.32 2.13
C LYS A 425 31.10 13.56 3.46
N ALA A 426 29.93 13.43 4.06
CA ALA A 426 29.74 12.69 5.31
C ALA A 426 30.03 11.19 5.12
N VAL A 427 29.61 10.60 3.99
CA VAL A 427 29.94 9.21 3.67
C VAL A 427 31.43 9.04 3.39
N GLU A 428 32.06 9.93 2.61
CA GLU A 428 33.51 9.92 2.34
C GLU A 428 34.30 10.00 3.64
N ALA A 429 33.91 10.89 4.55
CA ALA A 429 34.60 11.11 5.83
C ALA A 429 34.34 9.97 6.85
N GLY A 430 33.43 9.05 6.60
CA GLY A 430 33.05 8.00 7.53
C GLY A 430 32.16 8.47 8.69
N GLU A 431 31.58 9.68 8.57
CA GLU A 431 30.56 10.17 9.51
C GLU A 431 29.22 9.43 9.33
N ALA A 432 28.97 8.96 8.11
CA ALA A 432 27.88 8.02 7.77
C ALA A 432 28.45 6.84 6.99
N ASP A 433 27.76 5.70 7.06
CA ASP A 433 28.16 4.48 6.35
C ASP A 433 27.70 4.51 4.90
N CYS A 434 26.52 5.09 4.64
CA CYS A 434 25.97 5.24 3.30
C CYS A 434 25.08 6.49 3.16
N GLY A 435 24.82 6.84 1.92
CA GLY A 435 23.69 7.69 1.49
C GLY A 435 22.72 6.90 0.64
N LEU A 436 21.55 7.47 0.29
CA LEU A 436 20.58 6.84 -0.62
C LEU A 436 20.43 7.65 -1.91
N VAL A 437 20.30 6.93 -3.02
CA VAL A 437 20.04 7.48 -4.35
C VAL A 437 19.16 6.53 -5.16
N SER A 438 18.26 7.07 -5.98
CA SER A 438 17.46 6.25 -6.90
C SER A 438 18.28 5.87 -8.15
N ASN A 439 17.93 4.75 -8.78
CA ASN A 439 18.56 4.24 -10.00
C ASN A 439 18.70 5.32 -11.09
N TYR A 440 17.62 6.01 -11.41
CA TYR A 440 17.61 7.04 -12.46
C TYR A 440 18.54 8.23 -12.17
N ARG A 441 18.92 8.45 -10.92
CA ARG A 441 19.83 9.54 -10.55
C ARG A 441 21.30 9.13 -10.56
N ILE A 442 21.62 7.84 -10.56
CA ILE A 442 23.01 7.36 -10.51
C ILE A 442 23.83 7.98 -11.64
N SER A 443 23.30 7.99 -12.85
CA SER A 443 24.02 8.53 -14.03
C SER A 443 24.30 10.02 -13.86
N ARG A 444 23.35 10.80 -13.34
CA ARG A 444 23.50 12.24 -13.09
C ARG A 444 24.48 12.51 -11.93
N GLU A 445 24.43 11.70 -10.90
CA GLU A 445 25.28 11.83 -9.72
C GLU A 445 26.70 11.22 -9.91
N SER A 446 26.92 10.48 -10.99
CA SER A 446 28.19 9.78 -11.26
C SER A 446 29.43 10.67 -11.12
N PRO A 447 29.46 11.93 -11.63
CA PRO A 447 30.63 12.81 -11.42
C PRO A 447 30.86 13.15 -9.94
N SER A 448 29.78 13.37 -9.18
CA SER A 448 29.86 13.65 -7.75
C SER A 448 30.31 12.42 -6.97
N LEU A 449 29.76 11.24 -7.31
CA LEU A 449 30.16 9.98 -6.68
C LEU A 449 31.66 9.71 -6.91
N ALA A 450 32.14 9.89 -8.13
CA ALA A 450 33.55 9.73 -8.45
C ALA A 450 34.44 10.73 -7.68
N LYS A 451 34.02 12.01 -7.58
CA LYS A 451 34.73 13.05 -6.82
C LYS A 451 34.91 12.68 -5.35
N PHE A 452 33.88 12.11 -4.73
CA PHE A 452 33.89 11.71 -3.31
C PHE A 452 34.30 10.23 -3.11
N LYS A 453 34.82 9.55 -4.14
CA LYS A 453 35.25 8.13 -4.10
C LYS A 453 34.15 7.20 -3.56
N LEU A 454 32.93 7.40 -4.03
CA LEU A 454 31.75 6.64 -3.64
C LEU A 454 31.28 5.74 -4.78
N SER A 455 30.68 4.62 -4.43
CA SER A 455 30.12 3.65 -5.34
C SER A 455 28.68 3.29 -4.97
N PRO A 456 27.75 3.15 -5.93
CA PRO A 456 26.39 2.70 -5.66
C PRO A 456 26.36 1.18 -5.50
N LEU A 457 25.64 0.71 -4.51
CA LEU A 457 25.27 -0.69 -4.27
C LEU A 457 23.76 -0.83 -4.29
N THR A 458 23.22 -1.81 -5.01
CA THR A 458 21.77 -2.06 -4.98
C THR A 458 21.31 -2.42 -3.57
N THR A 459 20.21 -1.82 -3.13
CA THR A 459 19.57 -2.19 -1.87
C THR A 459 18.62 -3.39 -2.06
N GLY A 460 18.26 -3.71 -3.30
CA GLY A 460 17.21 -4.68 -3.64
C GLY A 460 15.80 -4.17 -3.31
N GLU A 461 15.65 -2.90 -2.94
CA GLU A 461 14.37 -2.30 -2.58
C GLU A 461 13.93 -1.26 -3.61
N VAL A 462 12.62 -1.19 -3.83
CA VAL A 462 11.97 -0.29 -4.78
C VAL A 462 11.23 0.80 -4.02
N MET A 463 11.40 2.03 -4.45
CA MET A 463 10.64 3.17 -3.95
C MET A 463 9.58 3.57 -4.97
N ASN A 464 8.34 3.62 -4.51
CA ASN A 464 7.20 4.08 -5.29
C ASN A 464 7.05 5.59 -5.19
N LEU A 465 6.76 6.25 -6.32
CA LEU A 465 6.47 7.68 -6.38
C LEU A 465 5.02 7.88 -6.82
N SER A 466 4.24 8.48 -5.94
CA SER A 466 2.81 8.67 -6.06
C SER A 466 2.40 10.13 -5.90
N PHE A 467 1.13 10.43 -6.12
CA PHE A 467 0.52 11.67 -5.67
C PHE A 467 -0.04 11.49 -4.26
N ALA A 468 0.07 12.54 -3.45
CA ALA A 468 -0.70 12.68 -2.21
C ALA A 468 -1.87 13.64 -2.44
N VAL A 469 -3.03 13.27 -1.94
CA VAL A 469 -4.27 14.05 -1.96
C VAL A 469 -4.79 14.16 -0.53
N ARG A 470 -5.53 15.21 -0.19
CA ARG A 470 -6.20 15.27 1.12
C ARG A 470 -7.24 14.17 1.24
N LYS A 471 -7.40 13.63 2.44
CA LYS A 471 -8.28 12.48 2.72
C LYS A 471 -9.77 12.75 2.42
N ASP A 472 -10.19 13.99 2.36
CA ASP A 472 -11.56 14.41 2.06
C ASP A 472 -11.82 14.70 0.58
N ASP A 473 -10.82 14.49 -0.30
CA ASP A 473 -10.91 14.75 -1.74
C ASP A 473 -10.91 13.44 -2.56
N ASP A 474 -11.92 12.61 -2.31
CA ASP A 474 -12.10 11.29 -2.94
C ASP A 474 -12.19 11.38 -4.47
N CYS A 475 -12.82 12.46 -4.99
CA CYS A 475 -12.97 12.65 -6.43
C CYS A 475 -11.62 12.86 -7.11
N LEU A 476 -10.77 13.72 -6.57
CA LEU A 476 -9.44 13.97 -7.13
C LEU A 476 -8.57 12.70 -7.07
N TYR A 477 -8.59 11.98 -5.92
CA TYR A 477 -7.91 10.70 -5.80
C TYR A 477 -8.33 9.70 -6.88
N SER A 478 -9.64 9.52 -7.07
CA SER A 478 -10.19 8.60 -8.06
C SER A 478 -9.81 9.00 -9.49
N ILE A 479 -9.87 10.30 -9.81
CA ILE A 479 -9.47 10.84 -11.11
C ILE A 479 -7.99 10.56 -11.38
N LEU A 480 -7.10 10.90 -10.45
CA LEU A 480 -5.66 10.66 -10.61
C LEU A 480 -5.33 9.18 -10.78
N ASN A 481 -5.96 8.27 -10.01
CA ASN A 481 -5.75 6.84 -10.18
C ASN A 481 -6.22 6.32 -11.54
N LYS A 482 -7.34 6.82 -12.06
CA LYS A 482 -7.80 6.47 -13.40
C LYS A 482 -6.80 6.93 -14.47
N ILE A 483 -6.27 8.15 -14.34
CA ILE A 483 -5.21 8.65 -15.22
C ILE A 483 -3.96 7.79 -15.12
N ASN A 484 -3.49 7.47 -13.90
CA ASN A 484 -2.29 6.63 -13.69
C ASN A 484 -2.35 5.29 -14.43
N ARG A 485 -3.54 4.67 -14.49
CA ARG A 485 -3.75 3.39 -15.19
C ARG A 485 -3.68 3.50 -16.72
N LEU A 486 -3.90 4.69 -17.26
CA LEU A 486 -3.89 4.94 -18.71
C LEU A 486 -2.52 5.39 -19.23
N VAL A 487 -1.67 5.91 -18.35
CA VAL A 487 -0.33 6.35 -18.77
C VAL A 487 0.46 5.16 -19.28
N PRO A 488 0.90 5.16 -20.55
CA PRO A 488 1.70 4.05 -21.09
C PRO A 488 3.03 3.94 -20.34
N ALA A 489 3.40 2.73 -19.92
CA ALA A 489 4.68 2.48 -19.26
C ALA A 489 5.89 2.95 -20.09
N ALA A 490 5.78 2.97 -21.41
CA ALA A 490 6.82 3.45 -22.32
C ALA A 490 7.02 4.97 -22.29
N SER A 491 6.01 5.77 -21.94
CA SER A 491 6.12 7.23 -21.84
C SER A 491 6.84 7.73 -20.59
N LEU A 492 7.15 6.83 -19.67
CA LEU A 492 7.85 7.13 -18.41
C LEU A 492 9.36 6.83 -18.46
N ASN A 493 9.84 6.30 -19.59
CA ASN A 493 11.23 5.90 -19.79
C ASN A 493 11.99 6.83 -20.77
N SER A 494 11.40 7.97 -21.12
CA SER A 494 12.04 8.95 -22.03
C SER A 494 12.85 10.02 -21.31
#